data_9b41c17227a60fedb398ee6ca2768503
#
_entry.id   9b41c17227a60fedb398ee6ca2768503
#
_cell.length_a   1.000
_cell.length_b   1.000
_cell.length_c   1.000
_cell.angle_alpha   90.00
_cell.angle_beta   90.00
_cell.angle_gamma   90.00
#
_symmetry.space_group_name_H-M   'P 1'
#
loop_
_entity.id
_entity.type
_entity.pdbx_description
1 polymer ?
#
loop_
_entity_poly.entity_id
_entity_poly.type
_entity_poly.pdbx_seq_one_letter_code
_entity_poly.pdbx_strand_id
1 'polypeptide(L)'
;YNKILKEKMKCAVLGLNPHCESIDSFSEEDKIIIPSINYLKKKGVKVDGPFSADTFFLKKNLSKYNVVLGMYHDQVLTPIKTLFNFEAINITIGLPFIRISPDHGPNTNMIGKNKSDPSSFFYAMKFIENLKK
;
A
#
# COMPACT_ATOMS: atom_id res chain seq x y z
N TYR A 1 -6.77 -7.87 6.56
CA TYR A 1 -5.65 -8.45 5.84
C TYR A 1 -5.51 -9.95 6.09
N ASN A 2 -5.19 -10.38 7.30
CA ASN A 2 -4.94 -11.80 7.63
C ASN A 2 -6.11 -12.73 7.26
N LYS A 3 -7.35 -12.28 7.41
CA LYS A 3 -8.55 -13.03 7.05
C LYS A 3 -8.74 -13.15 5.53
N ILE A 4 -8.35 -12.13 4.78
CA ILE A 4 -8.54 -12.07 3.32
C ILE A 4 -7.43 -12.80 2.60
N LEU A 5 -6.16 -12.52 2.95
CA LEU A 5 -5.00 -13.07 2.25
C LEU A 5 -4.46 -14.36 2.88
N LYS A 6 -5.00 -14.81 4.03
CA LYS A 6 -4.53 -15.98 4.79
C LYS A 6 -3.05 -15.93 5.17
N GLU A 7 -2.47 -14.74 5.22
CA GLU A 7 -1.07 -14.48 5.56
C GLU A 7 -0.95 -13.65 6.83
N LYS A 8 0.14 -13.82 7.57
CA LYS A 8 0.46 -12.98 8.73
C LYS A 8 0.97 -11.62 8.24
N MET A 9 0.26 -10.57 8.58
CA MET A 9 0.65 -9.20 8.27
C MET A 9 2.00 -8.87 8.91
N LYS A 10 2.91 -8.32 8.11
CA LYS A 10 4.13 -7.65 8.54
C LYS A 10 4.16 -6.28 7.88
N CYS A 11 3.86 -5.25 8.65
CA CYS A 11 3.60 -3.91 8.16
C CYS A 11 4.83 -3.00 8.31
N ALA A 12 5.19 -2.31 7.25
CA ALA A 12 6.08 -1.15 7.28
C ALA A 12 5.25 0.13 7.25
N VAL A 13 5.54 1.07 8.14
CA VAL A 13 4.91 2.40 8.17
C VAL A 13 5.91 3.40 7.63
N LEU A 14 5.55 4.18 6.63
CA LEU A 14 6.37 5.27 6.12
C LEU A 14 6.20 6.52 6.99
N GLY A 15 7.19 7.38 7.04
CA GLY A 15 7.08 8.70 7.64
C GLY A 15 6.24 9.64 6.78
N LEU A 16 5.73 10.70 7.36
CA LEU A 16 5.13 11.82 6.62
C LEU A 16 6.22 12.65 5.96
N ASN A 17 7.28 12.96 6.70
CA ASN A 17 8.50 13.56 6.17
C ASN A 17 9.29 12.52 5.34
N PRO A 18 9.76 12.85 4.12
CA PRO A 18 10.46 11.90 3.23
C PRO A 18 11.66 11.20 3.88
N HIS A 19 12.35 11.86 4.79
CA HIS A 19 13.56 11.36 5.47
C HIS A 19 13.33 10.91 6.91
N CYS A 20 12.12 11.06 7.44
CA CYS A 20 11.78 10.79 8.85
C CYS A 20 12.62 11.63 9.84
N GLU A 21 13.04 12.82 9.44
CA GLU A 21 13.85 13.71 10.26
C GLU A 21 12.97 14.65 11.09
N SER A 22 13.33 14.79 12.38
CA SER A 22 12.73 15.78 13.26
C SER A 22 13.52 17.09 13.13
N ILE A 23 13.06 17.97 12.23
CA ILE A 23 13.74 19.27 11.99
C ILE A 23 13.28 20.32 12.97
N ASP A 24 12.03 20.22 13.46
CA ASP A 24 11.37 21.19 14.32
C ASP A 24 10.94 20.61 15.67
N SER A 25 10.57 21.49 16.61
CA SER A 25 9.96 21.12 17.90
C SER A 25 8.62 20.36 17.75
N PHE A 26 8.01 20.40 16.58
CA PHE A 26 6.84 19.64 16.20
C PHE A 26 7.16 18.74 14.98
N SER A 27 7.26 17.44 15.21
CA SER A 27 7.41 16.43 14.19
C SER A 27 6.24 15.44 14.32
N GLU A 28 5.53 15.20 13.23
CA GLU A 28 4.45 14.19 13.17
C GLU A 28 5.00 12.79 13.43
N GLU A 29 6.24 12.53 13.02
CA GLU A 29 6.92 11.28 13.30
C GLU A 29 7.01 11.04 14.81
N ASP A 30 7.51 12.00 15.58
CA ASP A 30 7.73 11.86 17.02
C ASP A 30 6.43 11.91 17.83
N LYS A 31 5.49 12.76 17.43
CA LYS A 31 4.30 13.02 18.23
C LYS A 31 3.11 12.12 17.86
N ILE A 32 3.07 11.57 16.66
CA ILE A 32 1.92 10.82 16.16
C ILE A 32 2.35 9.43 15.68
N ILE A 33 3.28 9.35 14.72
CA ILE A 33 3.56 8.10 14.03
C ILE A 33 4.28 7.10 14.93
N ILE A 34 5.36 7.50 15.59
CA ILE A 34 6.12 6.62 16.51
C ILE A 34 5.26 6.15 17.68
N PRO A 35 4.51 7.02 18.39
CA PRO A 35 3.59 6.57 19.44
C PRO A 35 2.53 5.58 18.93
N SER A 36 1.98 5.81 17.73
CA SER A 36 1.00 4.91 17.12
C SER A 36 1.60 3.53 16.79
N ILE A 37 2.81 3.50 16.23
CA ILE A 37 3.55 2.24 15.98
C ILE A 37 3.78 1.50 17.29
N ASN A 38 4.23 2.19 18.34
CA ASN A 38 4.48 1.59 19.64
C ASN A 38 3.19 1.03 20.28
N TYR A 39 2.08 1.75 20.13
CA TYR A 39 0.77 1.27 20.57
C TYR A 39 0.37 -0.03 19.85
N LEU A 40 0.53 -0.09 18.52
CA LEU A 40 0.22 -1.27 17.72
C LEU A 40 1.12 -2.46 18.08
N LYS A 41 2.41 -2.24 18.32
CA LYS A 41 3.34 -3.27 18.80
C LYS A 41 2.88 -3.87 20.14
N LYS A 42 2.45 -3.03 21.08
CA LYS A 42 1.89 -3.49 22.38
C LYS A 42 0.61 -4.31 22.21
N LYS A 43 -0.14 -4.10 21.12
CA LYS A 43 -1.32 -4.92 20.75
C LYS A 43 -0.96 -6.20 19.98
N GLY A 44 0.32 -6.51 19.82
CA GLY A 44 0.78 -7.71 19.12
C GLY A 44 0.81 -7.61 17.59
N VAL A 45 0.63 -6.41 17.03
CA VAL A 45 0.73 -6.19 15.58
C VAL A 45 2.21 -6.16 15.18
N LYS A 46 2.57 -6.93 14.15
CA LYS A 46 3.92 -6.89 13.57
C LYS A 46 4.02 -5.65 12.66
N VAL A 47 4.54 -4.58 13.19
CA VAL A 47 4.67 -3.28 12.52
C VAL A 47 6.00 -2.65 12.85
N ASP A 48 6.67 -2.11 11.85
CA ASP A 48 7.94 -1.38 11.99
C ASP A 48 7.87 -0.04 11.26
N GLY A 49 8.71 0.90 11.66
CA GLY A 49 8.81 2.26 11.11
C GLY A 49 9.01 3.32 12.21
N PRO A 50 8.90 4.61 11.87
CA PRO A 50 8.70 5.08 10.50
C PRO A 50 9.93 4.86 9.63
N PHE A 51 9.73 4.65 8.33
CA PHE A 51 10.80 4.51 7.33
C PHE A 51 10.78 5.69 6.37
N SER A 52 11.95 6.11 5.92
CA SER A 52 12.10 7.11 4.85
C SER A 52 11.48 6.61 3.54
N ALA A 53 10.52 7.38 3.01
CA ALA A 53 9.76 6.96 1.84
C ALA A 53 10.61 6.89 0.56
N ASP A 54 11.62 7.75 0.45
CA ASP A 54 12.52 7.84 -0.72
C ASP A 54 13.38 6.58 -0.93
N THR A 55 13.72 5.88 0.15
CA THR A 55 14.60 4.70 0.11
C THR A 55 13.89 3.39 0.45
N PHE A 56 12.64 3.44 0.94
CA PHE A 56 11.94 2.25 1.40
C PHE A 56 11.69 1.24 0.27
N PHE A 57 11.35 1.71 -0.93
CA PHE A 57 10.95 0.85 -2.06
C PHE A 57 12.12 0.14 -2.77
N LEU A 58 13.33 0.24 -2.23
CA LEU A 58 14.44 -0.60 -2.68
C LEU A 58 14.13 -2.09 -2.41
N LYS A 59 14.48 -2.98 -3.35
CA LYS A 59 14.20 -4.44 -3.29
C LYS A 59 14.52 -5.08 -1.94
N LYS A 60 15.63 -4.69 -1.32
CA LYS A 60 16.08 -5.19 0.00
C LYS A 60 15.06 -4.92 1.12
N ASN A 61 14.34 -3.82 1.05
CA ASN A 61 13.35 -3.44 2.07
C ASN A 61 11.99 -4.07 1.77
N LEU A 62 11.55 -4.00 0.51
CA LEU A 62 10.27 -4.60 0.09
C LEU A 62 10.16 -6.08 0.42
N SER A 63 11.24 -6.87 0.29
CA SER A 63 11.22 -8.30 0.59
C SER A 63 10.95 -8.65 2.06
N LYS A 64 11.07 -7.69 2.96
CA LYS A 64 10.89 -7.91 4.41
C LYS A 64 9.46 -7.72 4.90
N TYR A 65 8.63 -7.05 4.12
CA TYR A 65 7.27 -6.64 4.51
C TYR A 65 6.27 -7.03 3.43
N ASN A 66 5.06 -7.39 3.85
CA ASN A 66 3.96 -7.68 2.94
C ASN A 66 2.83 -6.64 2.99
N VAL A 67 2.99 -5.64 3.85
CA VAL A 67 2.12 -4.46 3.89
C VAL A 67 2.99 -3.21 4.03
N VAL A 68 2.69 -2.18 3.27
CA VAL A 68 3.30 -0.85 3.38
C VAL A 68 2.19 0.17 3.59
N LEU A 69 2.27 0.90 4.70
CA LEU A 69 1.35 1.98 5.02
C LEU A 69 1.99 3.31 4.68
N GLY A 70 1.46 3.99 3.67
CA GLY A 70 1.82 5.36 3.32
C GLY A 70 0.93 6.37 4.02
N MET A 71 1.46 7.56 4.23
CA MET A 71 0.74 8.67 4.87
C MET A 71 -0.16 9.42 3.89
N TYR A 72 0.12 9.33 2.60
CA TYR A 72 -0.67 9.93 1.52
C TYR A 72 -0.55 9.13 0.23
N HIS A 73 -1.48 9.38 -0.68
CA HIS A 73 -1.70 8.62 -1.91
C HIS A 73 -0.41 8.39 -2.72
N ASP A 74 0.28 9.46 -3.13
CA ASP A 74 1.41 9.35 -4.06
C ASP A 74 2.64 8.70 -3.45
N GLN A 75 2.75 8.71 -2.11
CA GLN A 75 3.87 8.08 -1.40
C GLN A 75 3.98 6.57 -1.67
N VAL A 76 2.86 5.92 -1.93
CA VAL A 76 2.81 4.49 -2.20
C VAL A 76 2.40 4.17 -3.63
N LEU A 77 1.51 4.94 -4.25
CA LEU A 77 1.05 4.62 -5.60
C LEU A 77 2.09 4.93 -6.68
N THR A 78 2.88 5.98 -6.54
CA THR A 78 3.96 6.28 -7.49
C THR A 78 4.96 5.12 -7.60
N PRO A 79 5.56 4.63 -6.49
CA PRO A 79 6.46 3.47 -6.58
C PRO A 79 5.74 2.19 -7.00
N ILE A 80 4.49 1.94 -6.58
CA ILE A 80 3.73 0.77 -7.01
C ILE A 80 3.53 0.77 -8.53
N LYS A 81 3.09 1.89 -9.10
CA LYS A 81 2.92 2.01 -10.56
C LYS A 81 4.24 1.86 -11.33
N THR A 82 5.32 2.39 -10.78
CA THR A 82 6.65 2.26 -11.39
C THR A 82 7.17 0.82 -11.39
N LEU A 83 6.90 0.07 -10.30
CA LEU A 83 7.40 -1.30 -10.14
C LEU A 83 6.53 -2.35 -10.82
N PHE A 84 5.20 -2.16 -10.84
CA PHE A 84 4.21 -3.17 -11.22
C PHE A 84 3.30 -2.75 -12.37
N ASN A 85 3.46 -1.54 -12.91
CA ASN A 85 2.68 -1.02 -14.05
C ASN A 85 1.15 -1.18 -13.81
N PHE A 86 0.46 -1.90 -14.71
CA PHE A 86 -0.98 -2.16 -14.65
C PHE A 86 -1.37 -3.44 -13.90
N GLU A 87 -0.44 -4.07 -13.18
CA GLU A 87 -0.76 -5.26 -12.35
C GLU A 87 -1.44 -4.91 -11.03
N ALA A 88 -1.38 -3.64 -10.62
CA ALA A 88 -1.99 -3.18 -9.38
C ALA A 88 -3.53 -3.23 -9.45
N ILE A 89 -4.13 -3.55 -8.31
CA ILE A 89 -5.59 -3.55 -8.10
C ILE A 89 -5.94 -2.73 -6.87
N ASN A 90 -7.14 -2.19 -6.84
CA ASN A 90 -7.67 -1.47 -5.68
C ASN A 90 -8.65 -2.36 -4.92
N ILE A 91 -8.43 -2.51 -3.60
CA ILE A 91 -9.30 -3.29 -2.72
C ILE A 91 -9.78 -2.39 -1.59
N THR A 92 -11.09 -2.23 -1.46
CA THR A 92 -11.69 -1.49 -0.34
C THR A 92 -11.91 -2.44 0.83
N ILE A 93 -11.31 -2.12 1.97
CA ILE A 93 -11.40 -2.90 3.20
C ILE A 93 -12.34 -2.21 4.19
N GLY A 94 -13.03 -3.00 5.03
CA GLY A 94 -13.94 -2.50 6.07
C GLY A 94 -15.41 -2.49 5.67
N LEU A 95 -15.75 -2.92 4.47
CA LEU A 95 -17.12 -3.14 4.04
C LEU A 95 -17.61 -4.55 4.44
N PRO A 96 -18.92 -4.80 4.53
CA PRO A 96 -19.48 -6.16 4.75
C PRO A 96 -19.28 -7.10 3.55
N PHE A 97 -18.78 -6.58 2.45
CA PHE A 97 -18.42 -7.31 1.23
C PHE A 97 -17.05 -6.85 0.75
N ILE A 98 -16.40 -7.63 -0.10
CA ILE A 98 -15.12 -7.27 -0.71
C ILE A 98 -15.40 -6.47 -1.99
N ARG A 99 -14.91 -5.22 -2.04
CA ARG A 99 -14.96 -4.38 -3.23
C ARG A 99 -13.58 -4.32 -3.87
N ILE A 100 -13.51 -4.76 -5.13
CA ILE A 100 -12.27 -4.76 -5.91
C ILE A 100 -12.53 -3.99 -7.19
N SER A 101 -11.53 -3.23 -7.63
CA SER A 101 -11.55 -2.54 -8.92
C SER A 101 -10.15 -2.52 -9.54
N PRO A 102 -10.03 -2.38 -10.86
CA PRO A 102 -8.78 -2.01 -11.50
C PRO A 102 -8.21 -0.74 -10.89
N ASP A 103 -6.90 -0.66 -10.80
CA ASP A 103 -6.19 0.50 -10.26
C ASP A 103 -5.69 1.42 -11.38
N HIS A 104 -6.64 2.01 -12.11
CA HIS A 104 -6.38 3.03 -13.13
C HIS A 104 -7.43 4.14 -13.08
N GLY A 105 -7.03 5.35 -13.48
CA GLY A 105 -7.93 6.49 -13.62
C GLY A 105 -8.81 6.41 -14.88
N PRO A 106 -9.71 7.37 -15.09
CA PRO A 106 -10.53 7.47 -16.29
C PRO A 106 -9.61 7.73 -17.49
N ASN A 107 -9.49 6.74 -18.36
CA ASN A 107 -8.62 6.80 -19.54
C ASN A 107 -9.40 7.37 -20.75
N THR A 108 -9.83 8.62 -20.64
CA THR A 108 -10.69 9.30 -21.62
C THR A 108 -10.07 9.32 -23.03
N ASN A 109 -8.74 9.38 -23.10
CA ASN A 109 -8.00 9.38 -24.38
C ASN A 109 -8.07 8.05 -25.14
N MET A 110 -8.54 6.97 -24.49
CA MET A 110 -8.67 5.63 -25.09
C MET A 110 -10.09 5.27 -25.49
N ILE A 111 -11.07 6.13 -25.17
CA ILE A 111 -12.48 5.88 -25.53
C ILE A 111 -12.62 5.69 -27.04
N GLY A 112 -13.24 4.59 -27.45
CA GLY A 112 -13.47 4.24 -28.86
C GLY A 112 -12.26 3.75 -29.65
N LYS A 113 -11.05 3.71 -29.05
CA LYS A 113 -9.82 3.31 -29.75
C LYS A 113 -9.48 1.82 -29.65
N ASN A 114 -10.15 1.08 -28.76
CA ASN A 114 -9.88 -0.35 -28.50
C ASN A 114 -8.38 -0.66 -28.23
N LYS A 115 -7.71 0.22 -27.48
CA LYS A 115 -6.26 0.15 -27.18
C LYS A 115 -5.96 0.16 -25.68
N SER A 116 -6.99 0.09 -24.82
CA SER A 116 -6.81 0.06 -23.38
C SER A 116 -6.12 -1.23 -22.94
N ASP A 117 -5.20 -1.12 -21.98
CA ASP A 117 -4.58 -2.28 -21.35
C ASP A 117 -5.53 -2.90 -20.33
N PRO A 118 -6.00 -4.15 -20.51
CA PRO A 118 -6.93 -4.81 -19.61
C PRO A 118 -6.24 -5.50 -18.41
N SER A 119 -4.94 -5.43 -18.27
CA SER A 119 -4.16 -6.19 -17.27
C SER A 119 -4.71 -6.02 -15.86
N SER A 120 -4.96 -4.79 -15.41
CA SER A 120 -5.47 -4.52 -14.05
C SER A 120 -6.84 -5.17 -13.80
N PHE A 121 -7.70 -5.27 -14.83
CA PHE A 121 -8.97 -5.98 -14.73
C PHE A 121 -8.75 -7.49 -14.57
N PHE A 122 -7.85 -8.10 -15.36
CA PHE A 122 -7.52 -9.52 -15.22
C PHE A 122 -6.90 -9.85 -13.86
N TYR A 123 -6.03 -8.99 -13.33
CA TYR A 123 -5.48 -9.18 -11.98
C TYR A 123 -6.56 -9.08 -10.90
N ALA A 124 -7.53 -8.17 -11.05
CA ALA A 124 -8.67 -8.08 -10.14
C ALA A 124 -9.52 -9.37 -10.16
N MET A 125 -9.82 -9.91 -11.33
CA MET A 125 -10.55 -11.19 -11.48
C MET A 125 -9.78 -12.36 -10.88
N LYS A 126 -8.49 -12.49 -11.17
CA LYS A 126 -7.61 -13.52 -10.62
C LYS A 126 -7.54 -13.47 -9.10
N PHE A 127 -7.52 -12.27 -8.51
CA PHE A 127 -7.56 -12.10 -7.06
C PHE A 127 -8.86 -12.66 -6.47
N ILE A 128 -10.01 -12.38 -7.09
CA ILE A 128 -11.32 -12.90 -6.65
C ILE A 128 -11.35 -14.44 -6.70
N GLU A 129 -10.82 -15.03 -7.75
CA GLU A 129 -10.74 -16.49 -7.89
C GLU A 129 -9.89 -17.12 -6.77
N ASN A 130 -8.78 -16.49 -6.40
CA ASN A 130 -7.92 -16.96 -5.32
C ASN A 130 -8.55 -16.84 -3.92
N LEU A 131 -9.50 -15.93 -3.73
CA LEU A 131 -10.24 -15.80 -2.46
C LEU A 131 -11.23 -16.97 -2.22
N LYS A 132 -11.67 -17.66 -3.27
CA LYS A 132 -12.61 -18.78 -3.19
C LYS A 132 -11.94 -20.11 -2.80
N LYS A 133 -10.62 -20.17 -2.87
CA LYS A 133 -9.80 -21.33 -2.46
C LYS A 133 -9.35 -21.18 -1.00
#